data_67a3c938eb6c0d6e1fdce405d8757d47
#
_entry.id   67a3c938eb6c0d6e1fdce405d8757d47
#
_cell.length_a   1.000
_cell.length_b   1.000
_cell.length_c   1.000
_cell.angle_alpha   90.00
_cell.angle_beta   90.00
_cell.angle_gamma   90.00
#
_symmetry.space_group_name_H-M   'P 1'
#
loop_
_entity.id
_entity.type
_entity.pdbx_description
1 polymer ?
#
loop_
_entity_poly.entity_id
_entity_poly.type
_entity_poly.pdbx_seq_one_letter_code
_entity_poly.pdbx_strand_id
1 'polypeptide(L)'
;MADVIRAAIVQTGWTGDKESMIKAHEDYARQAAAQGAKVICFQELFYGPYFCQVQDKAYYEYAESIPGPTTERFQALAAELGMVMVLPMYEQEQPGVLYNTAAVVDADGSYLGKYRKNHIPQVKGFWEKFYFRPGNLGYPVFDTAVGKVGVYICYDRHFPEGWRALGLNGAQIVFNPSATSRGLSAYLWQLEQPASAVANEYFIGAINRTGIEDLGENDFYGTSYFVDPEGKFVGEVGDAHNPELIVRDLDLGLLAEVRDRWQFYRDRRPDAYGDLVKP
;
A
#
# COMPACT_ATOMS: atom_id res chain seq x y z
N MET A 1 -27.04 8.50 4.29
CA MET A 1 -26.70 7.99 2.93
C MET A 1 -25.48 7.11 3.15
N ALA A 2 -25.44 5.92 2.59
CA ALA A 2 -24.26 5.07 2.71
C ALA A 2 -23.08 5.82 2.08
N ASP A 3 -21.98 5.97 2.84
CA ASP A 3 -20.77 6.64 2.37
C ASP A 3 -19.96 5.66 1.52
N VAL A 4 -20.47 5.37 0.31
CA VAL A 4 -19.79 4.49 -0.64
C VAL A 4 -18.65 5.24 -1.30
N ILE A 5 -17.44 4.76 -1.10
CA ILE A 5 -16.23 5.30 -1.71
C ILE A 5 -15.77 4.39 -2.84
N ARG A 6 -15.68 4.93 -4.05
CA ARG A 6 -15.07 4.21 -5.17
C ARG A 6 -13.55 4.31 -5.07
N ALA A 7 -12.90 3.17 -4.84
CA ALA A 7 -11.47 3.05 -4.65
C ALA A 7 -10.83 2.29 -5.81
N ALA A 8 -9.58 2.64 -6.13
CA ALA A 8 -8.80 2.02 -7.19
C ALA A 8 -7.45 1.54 -6.67
N ILE A 9 -6.96 0.45 -7.25
CA ILE A 9 -5.59 -0.05 -7.08
C ILE A 9 -5.03 -0.44 -8.44
N VAL A 10 -3.72 -0.28 -8.59
CA VAL A 10 -3.01 -0.59 -9.85
C VAL A 10 -2.03 -1.71 -9.61
N GLN A 11 -2.20 -2.83 -10.32
CA GLN A 11 -1.15 -3.83 -10.46
C GLN A 11 -0.53 -3.72 -11.85
N THR A 12 0.79 -3.59 -11.93
CA THR A 12 1.49 -3.56 -13.21
C THR A 12 2.93 -4.05 -13.07
N GLY A 13 3.58 -4.33 -14.19
CA GLY A 13 4.99 -4.69 -14.28
C GLY A 13 5.87 -3.50 -14.65
N TRP A 14 7.17 -3.76 -14.72
CA TRP A 14 8.18 -2.79 -15.13
C TRP A 14 8.08 -2.47 -16.63
N THR A 15 8.15 -1.20 -17.00
CA THR A 15 8.01 -0.73 -18.40
C THR A 15 9.34 -0.35 -19.07
N GLY A 16 10.47 -0.49 -18.35
CA GLY A 16 11.82 -0.31 -18.92
C GLY A 16 12.58 0.92 -18.41
N ASP A 17 11.88 1.99 -18.01
CA ASP A 17 12.49 3.19 -17.42
C ASP A 17 11.55 3.92 -16.46
N LYS A 18 12.13 4.83 -15.64
CA LYS A 18 11.39 5.56 -14.59
C LYS A 18 10.28 6.43 -15.15
N GLU A 19 10.54 7.15 -16.24
CA GLU A 19 9.55 8.10 -16.79
C GLU A 19 8.37 7.35 -17.41
N SER A 20 8.62 6.23 -18.11
CA SER A 20 7.55 5.40 -18.65
C SER A 20 6.66 4.80 -17.55
N MET A 21 7.25 4.42 -16.40
CA MET A 21 6.48 3.97 -15.23
C MET A 21 5.64 5.09 -14.63
N ILE A 22 6.21 6.28 -14.44
CA ILE A 22 5.46 7.44 -13.93
C ILE A 22 4.29 7.74 -14.86
N LYS A 23 4.55 7.82 -16.17
CA LYS A 23 3.49 8.08 -17.16
C LYS A 23 2.41 7.01 -17.16
N ALA A 24 2.76 5.73 -17.09
CA ALA A 24 1.78 4.66 -17.00
C ALA A 24 0.86 4.81 -15.77
N HIS A 25 1.41 5.22 -14.62
CA HIS A 25 0.61 5.43 -13.41
C HIS A 25 -0.24 6.69 -13.47
N GLU A 26 0.19 7.75 -14.15
CA GLU A 26 -0.66 8.90 -14.46
C GLU A 26 -1.85 8.49 -15.35
N ASP A 27 -1.59 7.67 -16.38
CA ASP A 27 -2.63 7.17 -17.27
C ASP A 27 -3.63 6.28 -16.51
N TYR A 28 -3.17 5.41 -15.60
CA TYR A 28 -4.04 4.63 -14.70
C TYR A 28 -4.85 5.53 -13.75
N ALA A 29 -4.25 6.56 -13.19
CA ALA A 29 -4.96 7.51 -12.33
C ALA A 29 -6.09 8.24 -13.09
N ARG A 30 -5.84 8.67 -14.34
CA ARG A 30 -6.86 9.27 -15.20
C ARG A 30 -7.97 8.28 -15.55
N GLN A 31 -7.63 7.03 -15.84
CA GLN A 31 -8.61 5.97 -16.11
C GLN A 31 -9.46 5.66 -14.86
N ALA A 32 -8.85 5.64 -13.67
CA ALA A 32 -9.56 5.45 -12.40
C ALA A 32 -10.54 6.61 -12.13
N ALA A 33 -10.08 7.84 -12.31
CA ALA A 33 -10.92 9.05 -12.16
C ALA A 33 -12.09 9.05 -13.15
N ALA A 34 -11.86 8.65 -14.40
CA ALA A 34 -12.91 8.51 -15.42
C ALA A 34 -13.97 7.46 -15.03
N GLN A 35 -13.59 6.44 -14.24
CA GLN A 35 -14.51 5.46 -13.64
C GLN A 35 -15.11 5.93 -12.30
N GLY A 36 -14.83 7.16 -11.89
CA GLY A 36 -15.37 7.77 -10.68
C GLY A 36 -14.60 7.44 -9.37
N ALA A 37 -13.41 6.87 -9.46
CA ALA A 37 -12.59 6.61 -8.29
C ALA A 37 -12.24 7.92 -7.55
N LYS A 38 -12.23 7.85 -6.21
CA LYS A 38 -11.91 8.97 -5.32
C LYS A 38 -10.61 8.75 -4.54
N VAL A 39 -10.09 7.54 -4.57
CA VAL A 39 -8.77 7.20 -4.02
C VAL A 39 -8.11 6.14 -4.89
N ILE A 40 -6.79 6.25 -5.06
CA ILE A 40 -5.97 5.28 -5.78
C ILE A 40 -4.69 4.98 -5.02
N CYS A 41 -4.26 3.71 -5.04
CA CYS A 41 -2.95 3.29 -4.54
C CYS A 41 -2.20 2.50 -5.62
N PHE A 42 -0.90 2.78 -5.77
CA PHE A 42 -0.01 2.08 -6.68
C PHE A 42 0.73 0.94 -5.96
N GLN A 43 1.39 0.05 -6.73
CA GLN A 43 2.22 -1.01 -6.16
C GLN A 43 3.48 -0.46 -5.49
N GLU A 44 4.15 -1.27 -4.68
CA GLU A 44 5.39 -0.93 -3.98
C GLU A 44 6.48 -0.48 -4.97
N LEU A 45 7.18 0.64 -4.65
CA LEU A 45 8.26 1.24 -5.48
C LEU A 45 7.80 1.49 -6.93
N PHE A 46 6.65 2.14 -7.10
CA PHE A 46 5.86 2.14 -8.33
C PHE A 46 6.59 2.67 -9.58
N TYR A 47 7.57 3.57 -9.42
CA TYR A 47 8.25 4.21 -10.56
C TYR A 47 9.57 3.52 -10.97
N GLY A 48 9.94 2.42 -10.32
CA GLY A 48 11.16 1.66 -10.63
C GLY A 48 10.89 0.17 -10.85
N PRO A 49 11.90 -0.57 -11.29
CA PRO A 49 11.86 -2.03 -11.16
C PRO A 49 11.88 -2.38 -9.67
N TYR A 50 11.54 -3.60 -9.32
CA TYR A 50 11.78 -4.08 -7.96
C TYR A 50 13.27 -4.45 -7.80
N PHE A 51 14.12 -3.42 -7.70
CA PHE A 51 15.58 -3.53 -7.67
C PHE A 51 16.12 -4.33 -6.49
N CYS A 52 15.31 -4.59 -5.48
CA CYS A 52 15.72 -5.41 -4.31
C CYS A 52 15.94 -6.90 -4.65
N GLN A 53 15.74 -7.32 -5.90
CA GLN A 53 16.15 -8.65 -6.38
C GLN A 53 17.67 -8.81 -6.40
N VAL A 54 18.42 -7.71 -6.49
CA VAL A 54 19.89 -7.65 -6.48
C VAL A 54 20.39 -6.69 -5.41
N GLN A 55 21.70 -6.72 -5.15
CA GLN A 55 22.39 -5.76 -4.27
C GLN A 55 23.33 -4.91 -5.13
N ASP A 56 22.78 -3.87 -5.74
CA ASP A 56 23.53 -2.97 -6.61
C ASP A 56 23.27 -1.49 -6.25
N LYS A 57 24.32 -0.78 -5.92
CA LYS A 57 24.27 0.65 -5.56
C LYS A 57 23.82 1.59 -6.71
N ALA A 58 23.84 1.12 -7.96
CA ALA A 58 23.32 1.90 -9.08
C ALA A 58 21.83 2.28 -8.87
N TYR A 59 21.07 1.44 -8.17
CA TYR A 59 19.66 1.75 -7.88
C TYR A 59 19.43 2.81 -6.82
N TYR A 60 20.48 3.30 -6.13
CA TYR A 60 20.33 4.45 -5.23
C TYR A 60 19.91 5.72 -5.98
N GLU A 61 20.18 5.82 -7.29
CA GLU A 61 19.75 6.94 -8.13
C GLU A 61 18.22 7.10 -8.28
N TYR A 62 17.46 6.01 -7.98
CA TYR A 62 15.99 6.08 -7.98
C TYR A 62 15.42 6.81 -6.75
N ALA A 63 16.22 7.01 -5.69
CA ALA A 63 15.76 7.65 -4.47
C ALA A 63 15.52 9.15 -4.67
N GLU A 64 14.40 9.63 -4.12
CA GLU A 64 14.02 11.05 -4.13
C GLU A 64 13.70 11.54 -2.71
N SER A 65 13.80 12.84 -2.49
CA SER A 65 13.15 13.44 -1.31
C SER A 65 11.64 13.27 -1.37
N ILE A 66 10.98 13.19 -0.22
CA ILE A 66 9.51 13.17 -0.12
C ILE A 66 9.07 14.24 0.90
N PRO A 67 8.36 15.31 0.46
CA PRO A 67 8.02 15.63 -0.92
C PRO A 67 9.23 15.93 -1.82
N GLY A 68 9.07 15.74 -3.13
CA GLY A 68 10.08 15.90 -4.15
C GLY A 68 9.46 15.80 -5.56
N PRO A 69 10.27 15.70 -6.62
CA PRO A 69 9.80 15.88 -8.00
C PRO A 69 8.62 14.97 -8.37
N THR A 70 8.70 13.69 -8.03
CA THR A 70 7.60 12.75 -8.32
C THR A 70 6.38 13.05 -7.46
N THR A 71 6.54 13.33 -6.16
CA THR A 71 5.41 13.69 -5.28
C THR A 71 4.72 14.96 -5.78
N GLU A 72 5.47 16.01 -6.14
CA GLU A 72 4.90 17.27 -6.67
C GLU A 72 4.12 17.06 -7.96
N ARG A 73 4.60 16.19 -8.85
CA ARG A 73 3.90 15.83 -10.08
C ARG A 73 2.54 15.17 -9.78
N PHE A 74 2.50 14.24 -8.83
CA PHE A 74 1.25 13.58 -8.43
C PHE A 74 0.37 14.45 -7.54
N GLN A 75 0.89 15.43 -6.81
CA GLN A 75 0.09 16.45 -6.13
C GLN A 75 -0.72 17.29 -7.15
N ALA A 76 -0.08 17.72 -8.23
CA ALA A 76 -0.77 18.42 -9.31
C ALA A 76 -1.86 17.52 -9.95
N LEU A 77 -1.56 16.25 -10.18
CA LEU A 77 -2.52 15.30 -10.75
C LEU A 77 -3.68 14.99 -9.78
N ALA A 78 -3.41 14.86 -8.48
CA ALA A 78 -4.43 14.66 -7.46
C ALA A 78 -5.42 15.82 -7.43
N ALA A 79 -4.93 17.06 -7.44
CA ALA A 79 -5.75 18.26 -7.52
C ALA A 79 -6.56 18.33 -8.82
N GLU A 80 -5.95 17.99 -9.96
CA GLU A 80 -6.62 17.95 -11.27
C GLU A 80 -7.79 16.96 -11.28
N LEU A 81 -7.58 15.77 -10.71
CA LEU A 81 -8.56 14.68 -10.75
C LEU A 81 -9.53 14.67 -9.56
N GLY A 82 -9.29 15.48 -8.53
CA GLY A 82 -10.06 15.46 -7.29
C GLY A 82 -10.01 14.08 -6.62
N MET A 83 -8.82 13.46 -6.53
CA MET A 83 -8.62 12.08 -6.11
C MET A 83 -7.43 11.94 -5.15
N VAL A 84 -7.66 11.28 -4.01
CA VAL A 84 -6.60 10.92 -3.04
C VAL A 84 -5.63 9.93 -3.67
N MET A 85 -4.33 10.13 -3.47
CA MET A 85 -3.29 9.25 -4.05
C MET A 85 -2.33 8.73 -2.98
N VAL A 86 -2.10 7.42 -3.00
CA VAL A 86 -1.07 6.75 -2.18
C VAL A 86 0.07 6.34 -3.11
N LEU A 87 1.27 6.89 -2.86
CA LEU A 87 2.44 6.84 -3.72
C LEU A 87 3.59 6.07 -3.04
N PRO A 88 3.72 4.75 -3.25
CA PRO A 88 4.83 3.97 -2.69
C PRO A 88 6.13 4.20 -3.46
N MET A 89 7.14 4.79 -2.80
CA MET A 89 8.33 5.37 -3.40
C MET A 89 9.61 4.98 -2.67
N TYR A 90 10.75 5.23 -3.30
CA TYR A 90 12.06 5.15 -2.69
C TYR A 90 12.48 6.53 -2.16
N GLU A 91 12.52 6.68 -0.84
CA GLU A 91 12.81 7.95 -0.20
C GLU A 91 14.30 8.12 0.12
N GLN A 92 14.86 9.29 -0.18
CA GLN A 92 16.08 9.78 0.41
C GLN A 92 15.75 10.90 1.41
N GLU A 93 15.85 10.60 2.71
CA GLU A 93 15.68 11.60 3.77
C GLU A 93 16.87 12.55 3.84
N GLN A 94 18.07 11.99 3.74
CA GLN A 94 19.34 12.69 3.64
C GLN A 94 20.37 11.76 2.96
N PRO A 95 21.53 12.26 2.53
CA PRO A 95 22.55 11.42 1.92
C PRO A 95 22.87 10.19 2.76
N GLY A 96 22.70 9.00 2.16
CA GLY A 96 22.94 7.71 2.81
C GLY A 96 21.86 7.22 3.78
N VAL A 97 20.73 7.93 3.91
CA VAL A 97 19.59 7.51 4.74
C VAL A 97 18.37 7.36 3.86
N LEU A 98 18.04 6.11 3.57
CA LEU A 98 17.06 5.72 2.56
C LEU A 98 15.95 4.86 3.17
N TYR A 99 14.71 5.03 2.68
CA TYR A 99 13.53 4.30 3.16
C TYR A 99 12.64 3.84 2.01
N ASN A 100 11.95 2.73 2.23
CA ASN A 100 10.79 2.34 1.45
C ASN A 100 9.58 3.07 2.05
N THR A 101 8.96 3.96 1.30
CA THR A 101 8.04 4.97 1.84
C THR A 101 6.80 5.09 0.96
N ALA A 102 5.64 5.30 1.57
CA ALA A 102 4.44 5.70 0.85
C ALA A 102 4.05 7.14 1.23
N ALA A 103 4.03 8.03 0.27
CA ALA A 103 3.49 9.38 0.43
C ALA A 103 1.96 9.35 0.26
N VAL A 104 1.24 10.18 1.02
CA VAL A 104 -0.21 10.35 0.89
C VAL A 104 -0.51 11.79 0.48
N VAL A 105 -1.25 11.92 -0.61
CA VAL A 105 -1.68 13.20 -1.21
C VAL A 105 -3.20 13.25 -1.19
N ASP A 106 -3.78 14.35 -0.72
CA ASP A 106 -5.23 14.53 -0.70
C ASP A 106 -5.78 14.93 -2.06
N ALA A 107 -7.09 14.88 -2.19
CA ALA A 107 -7.83 15.19 -3.42
C ALA A 107 -7.66 16.65 -3.91
N ASP A 108 -7.25 17.56 -3.05
CA ASP A 108 -6.91 18.94 -3.40
C ASP A 108 -5.43 19.14 -3.79
N GLY A 109 -4.62 18.06 -3.79
CA GLY A 109 -3.18 18.08 -4.04
C GLY A 109 -2.33 18.34 -2.80
N SER A 110 -2.93 18.50 -1.63
CA SER A 110 -2.19 18.68 -0.38
C SER A 110 -1.38 17.44 -0.03
N TYR A 111 -0.09 17.59 0.28
CA TYR A 111 0.72 16.52 0.86
C TYR A 111 0.37 16.35 2.34
N LEU A 112 -0.21 15.20 2.71
CA LEU A 112 -0.65 14.92 4.08
C LEU A 112 0.43 14.31 4.96
N GLY A 113 1.45 13.72 4.35
CA GLY A 113 2.52 13.02 5.06
C GLY A 113 2.91 11.71 4.41
N LYS A 114 3.63 10.87 5.16
CA LYS A 114 4.18 9.61 4.65
C LYS A 114 4.24 8.53 5.73
N TYR A 115 4.18 7.28 5.27
CA TYR A 115 4.49 6.08 6.04
C TYR A 115 5.82 5.50 5.55
N ARG A 116 6.71 5.12 6.46
CA ARG A 116 7.96 4.39 6.17
C ARG A 116 7.81 2.93 6.59
N LYS A 117 8.08 1.99 5.69
CA LYS A 117 8.03 0.54 5.94
C LYS A 117 8.82 0.17 7.19
N ASN A 118 8.15 -0.41 8.18
CA ASN A 118 8.76 -0.73 9.46
C ASN A 118 9.57 -2.02 9.41
N HIS A 119 9.08 -3.05 8.73
CA HIS A 119 9.70 -4.37 8.68
C HIS A 119 10.37 -4.57 7.32
N ILE A 120 11.69 -4.71 7.34
CA ILE A 120 12.52 -4.80 6.12
C ILE A 120 13.00 -6.24 5.95
N PRO A 121 12.56 -6.97 4.89
CA PRO A 121 12.99 -8.34 4.64
C PRO A 121 14.45 -8.43 4.20
N GLN A 122 15.03 -9.61 4.39
CA GLN A 122 16.38 -9.94 3.92
C GLN A 122 16.45 -11.44 3.60
N VAL A 123 15.95 -11.79 2.43
CA VAL A 123 16.01 -13.16 1.88
C VAL A 123 16.35 -13.09 0.40
N LYS A 124 16.71 -14.22 -0.22
CA LYS A 124 17.02 -14.30 -1.66
C LYS A 124 15.91 -13.66 -2.49
N GLY A 125 16.25 -12.72 -3.38
CA GLY A 125 15.32 -11.99 -4.22
C GLY A 125 14.60 -10.81 -3.53
N PHE A 126 14.86 -10.60 -2.22
CA PHE A 126 14.28 -9.52 -1.41
C PHE A 126 15.37 -8.93 -0.48
N TRP A 127 16.43 -8.38 -1.09
CA TRP A 127 17.59 -7.81 -0.40
C TRP A 127 17.34 -6.39 0.08
N GLU A 128 16.19 -6.15 0.71
CA GLU A 128 15.73 -4.80 1.05
C GLU A 128 16.62 -4.12 2.11
N LYS A 129 17.24 -4.86 3.04
CA LYS A 129 18.15 -4.27 4.02
C LYS A 129 19.42 -3.66 3.42
N PHE A 130 19.75 -3.98 2.15
CA PHE A 130 20.81 -3.32 1.43
C PHE A 130 20.44 -1.87 1.06
N TYR A 131 19.15 -1.59 0.87
CA TYR A 131 18.64 -0.31 0.39
C TYR A 131 17.99 0.52 1.49
N PHE A 132 17.27 -0.09 2.43
CA PHE A 132 16.36 0.62 3.33
C PHE A 132 16.70 0.44 4.79
N ARG A 133 16.54 1.52 5.53
CA ARG A 133 16.41 1.48 6.99
C ARG A 133 14.98 1.11 7.38
N PRO A 134 14.78 0.48 8.56
CA PRO A 134 13.46 0.36 9.16
C PRO A 134 12.82 1.72 9.37
N GLY A 135 11.50 1.79 9.16
CA GLY A 135 10.70 3.00 9.37
C GLY A 135 10.75 3.50 10.81
N ASN A 136 10.58 4.80 10.98
CA ASN A 136 10.69 5.50 12.26
C ASN A 136 9.55 6.50 12.51
N LEU A 137 8.46 6.40 11.74
CA LEU A 137 7.30 7.29 11.84
C LEU A 137 6.10 6.64 12.54
N GLY A 138 6.26 5.41 13.05
CA GLY A 138 5.17 4.63 13.61
C GLY A 138 4.16 4.22 12.55
N TYR A 139 2.89 4.29 12.89
CA TYR A 139 1.76 3.85 12.05
C TYR A 139 0.77 5.01 11.84
N PRO A 140 1.14 6.04 11.07
CA PRO A 140 0.26 7.18 10.84
C PRO A 140 -0.98 6.78 10.06
N VAL A 141 -2.09 7.44 10.37
CA VAL A 141 -3.34 7.39 9.63
C VAL A 141 -3.65 8.81 9.20
N PHE A 142 -4.00 8.97 7.94
CA PHE A 142 -4.18 10.27 7.29
C PHE A 142 -5.67 10.58 7.14
N ASP A 143 -6.08 11.76 7.61
CA ASP A 143 -7.42 12.29 7.34
C ASP A 143 -7.46 12.81 5.91
N THR A 144 -8.24 12.17 5.06
CA THR A 144 -8.33 12.47 3.62
C THR A 144 -9.77 12.80 3.23
N ALA A 145 -9.96 13.29 2.02
CA ALA A 145 -11.28 13.56 1.45
C ALA A 145 -12.19 12.31 1.36
N VAL A 146 -11.62 11.08 1.46
CA VAL A 146 -12.38 9.82 1.41
C VAL A 146 -12.50 9.13 2.77
N GLY A 147 -12.04 9.77 3.83
CA GLY A 147 -11.98 9.20 5.18
C GLY A 147 -10.54 8.90 5.63
N LYS A 148 -10.40 8.07 6.65
CA LYS A 148 -9.12 7.78 7.29
C LYS A 148 -8.36 6.65 6.58
N VAL A 149 -7.24 7.01 5.97
CA VAL A 149 -6.41 6.10 5.15
C VAL A 149 -5.11 5.76 5.88
N GLY A 150 -4.82 4.47 6.01
CA GLY A 150 -3.54 3.93 6.49
C GLY A 150 -2.77 3.24 5.36
N VAL A 151 -1.46 3.06 5.58
CA VAL A 151 -0.59 2.30 4.65
C VAL A 151 0.26 1.33 5.45
N TYR A 152 0.43 0.11 4.90
CA TYR A 152 1.23 -0.94 5.51
C TYR A 152 1.93 -1.73 4.40
N ILE A 153 3.24 -1.56 4.21
CA ILE A 153 3.91 -1.92 2.96
C ILE A 153 4.39 -3.38 2.97
N CYS A 154 3.92 -4.18 2.02
CA CYS A 154 4.46 -5.49 1.60
C CYS A 154 4.72 -6.45 2.78
N TYR A 155 5.99 -6.66 3.16
CA TYR A 155 6.43 -7.55 4.23
C TYR A 155 5.84 -7.21 5.59
N ASP A 156 5.47 -5.95 5.80
CA ASP A 156 4.77 -5.51 7.01
C ASP A 156 3.53 -6.37 7.29
N ARG A 157 2.85 -6.89 6.24
CA ARG A 157 1.60 -7.67 6.37
C ARG A 157 1.72 -8.89 7.28
N HIS A 158 2.93 -9.44 7.44
CA HIS A 158 3.18 -10.60 8.30
C HIS A 158 3.13 -10.27 9.81
N PHE A 159 3.09 -8.99 10.17
CA PHE A 159 3.16 -8.52 11.56
C PHE A 159 1.81 -7.95 12.00
N PRO A 160 1.03 -8.71 12.82
CA PRO A 160 -0.31 -8.29 13.27
C PRO A 160 -0.32 -6.97 14.05
N GLU A 161 0.79 -6.62 14.70
CA GLU A 161 0.93 -5.45 15.55
C GLU A 161 0.70 -4.14 14.77
N GLY A 162 1.25 -4.03 13.56
CA GLY A 162 1.09 -2.83 12.73
C GLY A 162 -0.33 -2.69 12.18
N TRP A 163 -0.96 -3.78 11.77
CA TRP A 163 -2.38 -3.79 11.40
C TRP A 163 -3.24 -3.27 12.55
N ARG A 164 -2.99 -3.77 13.77
CA ARG A 164 -3.72 -3.33 14.98
C ARG A 164 -3.44 -1.87 15.30
N ALA A 165 -2.20 -1.41 15.18
CA ALA A 165 -1.84 -0.02 15.43
C ALA A 165 -2.58 0.95 14.48
N LEU A 166 -2.64 0.63 13.19
CA LEU A 166 -3.42 1.40 12.22
C LEU A 166 -4.91 1.46 12.57
N GLY A 167 -5.49 0.33 12.99
CA GLY A 167 -6.88 0.30 13.44
C GLY A 167 -7.13 1.15 14.69
N LEU A 168 -6.22 1.12 15.66
CA LEU A 168 -6.31 1.95 16.88
C LEU A 168 -6.16 3.44 16.57
N ASN A 169 -5.41 3.79 15.51
CA ASN A 169 -5.29 5.15 15.02
C ASN A 169 -6.48 5.57 14.14
N GLY A 170 -7.46 4.68 13.97
CA GLY A 170 -8.75 4.97 13.36
C GLY A 170 -8.83 4.74 11.86
N ALA A 171 -7.93 3.96 11.27
CA ALA A 171 -7.99 3.63 9.84
C ALA A 171 -9.35 3.04 9.46
N GLN A 172 -9.87 3.47 8.31
CA GLN A 172 -11.07 2.96 7.67
C GLN A 172 -10.73 2.15 6.42
N ILE A 173 -9.69 2.57 5.70
CA ILE A 173 -9.12 1.88 4.55
C ILE A 173 -7.60 1.79 4.79
N VAL A 174 -7.02 0.59 4.65
CA VAL A 174 -5.57 0.39 4.69
C VAL A 174 -5.10 -0.18 3.37
N PHE A 175 -4.13 0.46 2.73
CA PHE A 175 -3.49 -0.06 1.54
C PHE A 175 -2.22 -0.84 1.88
N ASN A 176 -2.07 -2.01 1.25
CA ASN A 176 -0.87 -2.85 1.36
C ASN A 176 -0.18 -2.96 -0.01
N PRO A 177 0.52 -1.89 -0.44
CA PRO A 177 1.32 -1.95 -1.66
C PRO A 177 2.48 -2.92 -1.50
N SER A 178 2.66 -3.81 -2.49
CA SER A 178 3.57 -4.93 -2.40
C SER A 178 4.30 -5.22 -3.72
N ALA A 179 5.41 -5.97 -3.58
CA ALA A 179 6.12 -6.64 -4.63
C ALA A 179 6.42 -8.07 -4.13
N THR A 180 5.47 -8.98 -4.27
CA THR A 180 5.59 -10.35 -3.76
C THR A 180 5.45 -11.37 -4.89
N SER A 181 6.32 -12.41 -4.86
CA SER A 181 6.51 -13.37 -5.94
C SER A 181 5.91 -14.74 -5.63
N ARG A 182 5.71 -15.56 -6.66
CA ARG A 182 5.26 -16.95 -6.55
C ARG A 182 6.13 -17.76 -5.60
N GLY A 183 5.54 -18.77 -5.00
CA GLY A 183 6.20 -19.66 -4.05
C GLY A 183 5.68 -19.48 -2.63
N LEU A 184 6.56 -19.32 -1.67
CA LEU A 184 6.25 -19.38 -0.23
C LEU A 184 5.12 -18.42 0.21
N SER A 185 5.06 -17.22 -0.32
CA SER A 185 4.12 -16.20 0.14
C SER A 185 2.78 -16.17 -0.61
N ALA A 186 2.62 -16.90 -1.69
CA ALA A 186 1.43 -16.80 -2.54
C ALA A 186 0.13 -17.21 -1.81
N TYR A 187 0.16 -18.25 -0.99
CA TYR A 187 -1.03 -18.64 -0.21
C TYR A 187 -1.31 -17.70 0.97
N LEU A 188 -0.26 -17.08 1.54
CA LEU A 188 -0.39 -16.12 2.63
C LEU A 188 -1.08 -14.83 2.16
N TRP A 189 -0.93 -14.48 0.88
CA TRP A 189 -1.50 -13.28 0.29
C TRP A 189 -3.03 -13.18 0.47
N GLN A 190 -3.74 -14.29 0.29
CA GLN A 190 -5.19 -14.35 0.47
C GLN A 190 -5.62 -14.84 1.88
N LEU A 191 -4.68 -15.05 2.78
CA LEU A 191 -4.94 -15.43 4.16
C LEU A 191 -4.78 -14.27 5.14
N GLU A 192 -3.65 -13.57 5.07
CA GLU A 192 -3.23 -12.60 6.10
C GLU A 192 -4.04 -11.31 6.05
N GLN A 193 -4.29 -10.75 4.86
CA GLN A 193 -5.04 -9.51 4.73
C GLN A 193 -6.53 -9.69 5.07
N PRO A 194 -7.25 -10.72 4.61
CA PRO A 194 -8.62 -10.98 5.08
C PRO A 194 -8.72 -11.17 6.59
N ALA A 195 -7.80 -11.94 7.18
CA ALA A 195 -7.74 -12.10 8.63
C ALA A 195 -7.49 -10.78 9.36
N SER A 196 -6.63 -9.92 8.80
CA SER A 196 -6.31 -8.60 9.34
C SER A 196 -7.48 -7.61 9.19
N ALA A 197 -8.22 -7.67 8.07
CA ALA A 197 -9.42 -6.86 7.85
C ALA A 197 -10.49 -7.18 8.89
N VAL A 198 -10.76 -8.45 9.13
CA VAL A 198 -11.69 -8.90 10.19
C VAL A 198 -11.23 -8.47 11.57
N ALA A 199 -9.97 -8.77 11.92
CA ALA A 199 -9.46 -8.49 13.25
C ALA A 199 -9.45 -7.00 13.60
N ASN A 200 -9.36 -6.11 12.60
CA ASN A 200 -9.27 -4.67 12.77
C ASN A 200 -10.44 -3.89 12.20
N GLU A 201 -11.48 -4.57 11.70
CA GLU A 201 -12.76 -3.99 11.30
C GLU A 201 -12.59 -2.78 10.36
N TYR A 202 -11.79 -2.97 9.28
CA TYR A 202 -11.57 -1.97 8.23
C TYR A 202 -11.36 -2.63 6.85
N PHE A 203 -11.46 -1.83 5.79
CA PHE A 203 -11.16 -2.30 4.43
C PHE A 203 -9.66 -2.40 4.20
N ILE A 204 -9.22 -3.39 3.41
CA ILE A 204 -7.84 -3.48 2.92
C ILE A 204 -7.84 -3.50 1.40
N GLY A 205 -7.01 -2.64 0.79
CA GLY A 205 -6.60 -2.76 -0.60
C GLY A 205 -5.22 -3.41 -0.67
N ALA A 206 -5.14 -4.63 -1.20
CA ALA A 206 -3.90 -5.39 -1.38
C ALA A 206 -3.43 -5.26 -2.82
N ILE A 207 -2.26 -4.66 -3.03
CA ILE A 207 -1.72 -4.33 -4.35
C ILE A 207 -0.41 -5.07 -4.58
N ASN A 208 -0.29 -5.79 -5.68
CA ASN A 208 0.95 -6.48 -6.03
C ASN A 208 1.44 -6.07 -7.42
N ARG A 209 2.72 -6.33 -7.70
CA ARG A 209 3.29 -6.29 -9.05
C ARG A 209 2.85 -7.50 -9.87
N THR A 210 3.04 -7.42 -11.19
CA THR A 210 2.82 -8.54 -12.11
C THR A 210 4.03 -8.77 -13.01
N GLY A 211 4.24 -10.04 -13.40
CA GLY A 211 5.24 -10.43 -14.39
C GLY A 211 6.64 -10.64 -13.84
N ILE A 212 7.58 -10.84 -14.74
CA ILE A 212 8.99 -11.06 -14.46
C ILE A 212 9.77 -9.83 -14.97
N GLU A 213 10.69 -9.34 -14.17
CA GLU A 213 11.57 -8.23 -14.54
C GLU A 213 12.96 -8.79 -14.89
N ASP A 214 13.64 -8.20 -15.90
CA ASP A 214 15.00 -8.59 -16.34
C ASP A 214 16.08 -8.20 -15.30
N LEU A 215 15.83 -8.50 -14.05
CA LEU A 215 16.67 -8.11 -12.91
C LEU A 215 16.93 -9.27 -11.96
N GLY A 216 16.08 -10.27 -11.97
CA GLY A 216 16.14 -11.42 -11.06
C GLY A 216 15.19 -12.53 -11.46
N GLU A 217 14.86 -13.40 -10.52
CA GLU A 217 14.05 -14.60 -10.74
C GLU A 217 12.60 -14.43 -10.21
N ASN A 218 12.24 -13.27 -9.63
CA ASN A 218 10.93 -13.09 -9.04
C ASN A 218 9.84 -13.03 -10.12
N ASP A 219 8.91 -13.97 -10.07
CA ASP A 219 7.66 -13.97 -10.84
C ASP A 219 6.57 -13.36 -9.94
N PHE A 220 6.25 -12.09 -10.16
CA PHE A 220 5.23 -11.35 -9.42
C PHE A 220 3.85 -11.77 -9.91
N TYR A 221 3.02 -12.27 -9.00
CA TYR A 221 1.79 -12.97 -9.34
C TYR A 221 0.53 -12.10 -9.41
N GLY A 222 0.63 -10.77 -9.41
CA GLY A 222 -0.54 -9.90 -9.45
C GLY A 222 -1.54 -10.22 -8.36
N THR A 223 -2.72 -10.66 -8.72
CA THR A 223 -3.82 -11.07 -7.82
C THR A 223 -4.14 -10.02 -6.76
N SER A 224 -4.14 -8.76 -7.14
CA SER A 224 -4.52 -7.65 -6.27
C SER A 224 -6.02 -7.67 -6.00
N TYR A 225 -6.45 -7.14 -4.85
CA TYR A 225 -7.85 -7.17 -4.46
C TYR A 225 -8.19 -6.15 -3.39
N PHE A 226 -9.48 -5.94 -3.20
CA PHE A 226 -10.01 -5.34 -1.97
C PHE A 226 -10.68 -6.41 -1.11
N VAL A 227 -10.60 -6.25 0.21
CA VAL A 227 -11.31 -7.06 1.19
C VAL A 227 -12.04 -6.15 2.17
N ASP A 228 -13.25 -6.55 2.55
CA ASP A 228 -14.10 -5.82 3.48
C ASP A 228 -13.82 -6.20 4.96
N PRO A 229 -14.39 -5.48 5.94
CA PRO A 229 -14.19 -5.76 7.36
C PRO A 229 -14.81 -7.08 7.84
N GLU A 230 -15.55 -7.79 6.99
CA GLU A 230 -16.02 -9.17 7.25
C GLU A 230 -15.05 -10.23 6.68
N GLY A 231 -13.98 -9.82 6.01
CA GLY A 231 -12.98 -10.70 5.38
C GLY A 231 -13.37 -11.22 4.00
N LYS A 232 -14.39 -10.64 3.37
CA LYS A 232 -14.85 -11.03 2.04
C LYS A 232 -14.18 -10.19 0.97
N PHE A 233 -13.83 -10.80 -0.15
CA PHE A 233 -13.34 -10.04 -1.31
C PHE A 233 -14.43 -9.14 -1.86
N VAL A 234 -14.09 -7.87 -2.12
CA VAL A 234 -14.97 -6.89 -2.75
C VAL A 234 -14.83 -7.03 -4.27
N GLY A 235 -15.67 -7.85 -4.85
CA GLY A 235 -15.61 -8.23 -6.26
C GLY A 235 -14.52 -9.26 -6.55
N GLU A 236 -14.14 -9.38 -7.82
CA GLU A 236 -13.17 -10.36 -8.27
C GLU A 236 -11.72 -9.95 -7.90
N VAL A 237 -10.89 -10.94 -7.62
CA VAL A 237 -9.44 -10.80 -7.47
C VAL A 237 -8.83 -10.52 -8.85
N GLY A 238 -7.85 -9.64 -8.90
CA GLY A 238 -7.17 -9.26 -10.14
C GLY A 238 -6.43 -10.42 -10.83
N ASP A 239 -6.13 -10.21 -12.09
CA ASP A 239 -5.45 -11.20 -12.93
C ASP A 239 -4.09 -11.62 -12.35
N ALA A 240 -3.75 -12.91 -12.51
CA ALA A 240 -2.50 -13.48 -11.97
C ALA A 240 -1.25 -13.17 -12.81
N HIS A 241 -1.41 -12.58 -14.00
CA HIS A 241 -0.32 -12.43 -14.97
C HIS A 241 -0.29 -11.06 -15.64
N ASN A 242 -1.44 -10.39 -15.72
CA ASN A 242 -1.58 -9.18 -16.53
C ASN A 242 -1.68 -7.91 -15.68
N PRO A 243 -1.19 -6.77 -16.19
CA PRO A 243 -1.47 -5.47 -15.62
C PRO A 243 -2.98 -5.20 -15.59
N GLU A 244 -3.47 -4.61 -14.49
CA GLU A 244 -4.90 -4.33 -14.32
C GLU A 244 -5.12 -3.11 -13.44
N LEU A 245 -6.11 -2.30 -13.81
CA LEU A 245 -6.71 -1.29 -12.96
C LEU A 245 -7.97 -1.88 -12.31
N ILE A 246 -7.92 -2.09 -11.00
CA ILE A 246 -9.01 -2.67 -10.23
C ILE A 246 -9.77 -1.54 -9.53
N VAL A 247 -11.03 -1.36 -9.84
CA VAL A 247 -11.92 -0.33 -9.25
C VAL A 247 -13.08 -1.00 -8.53
N ARG A 248 -13.29 -0.66 -7.25
CA ARG A 248 -14.36 -1.25 -6.41
C ARG A 248 -15.04 -0.18 -5.57
N ASP A 249 -16.29 -0.42 -5.25
CA ASP A 249 -17.09 0.41 -4.34
C ASP A 249 -16.95 -0.16 -2.92
N LEU A 250 -16.47 0.67 -1.99
CA LEU A 250 -16.31 0.35 -0.57
C LEU A 250 -17.41 1.08 0.22
N ASP A 251 -18.33 0.33 0.81
CA ASP A 251 -19.37 0.89 1.68
C ASP A 251 -18.83 1.09 3.09
N LEU A 252 -18.39 2.31 3.41
CA LEU A 252 -17.88 2.64 4.75
C LEU A 252 -18.93 2.52 5.85
N GLY A 253 -20.23 2.49 5.51
CA GLY A 253 -21.30 2.21 6.46
C GLY A 253 -21.17 0.84 7.12
N LEU A 254 -20.62 -0.14 6.41
CA LEU A 254 -20.35 -1.49 6.93
C LEU A 254 -19.40 -1.49 8.13
N LEU A 255 -18.52 -0.49 8.27
CA LEU A 255 -17.62 -0.36 9.42
C LEU A 255 -18.38 -0.23 10.74
N ALA A 256 -19.44 0.59 10.76
CA ALA A 256 -20.25 0.76 11.95
C ALA A 256 -21.02 -0.53 12.29
N GLU A 257 -21.59 -1.18 11.28
CA GLU A 257 -22.35 -2.44 11.47
C GLU A 257 -21.49 -3.57 12.03
N VAL A 258 -20.25 -3.71 11.53
CA VAL A 258 -19.31 -4.74 11.97
C VAL A 258 -18.82 -4.45 13.40
N ARG A 259 -18.50 -3.19 13.71
CA ARG A 259 -18.06 -2.76 15.05
C ARG A 259 -19.16 -2.87 16.10
N ASP A 260 -20.40 -2.67 15.73
CA ASP A 260 -21.54 -2.88 16.62
C ASP A 260 -21.77 -4.37 16.89
N ARG A 261 -21.48 -5.25 15.92
CA ARG A 261 -21.67 -6.69 16.02
C ARG A 261 -20.60 -7.35 16.90
N TRP A 262 -19.33 -7.07 16.67
CA TRP A 262 -18.22 -7.80 17.30
C TRP A 262 -17.48 -7.02 18.38
N GLN A 263 -17.43 -5.71 18.33
CA GLN A 263 -16.86 -4.81 19.34
C GLN A 263 -15.40 -5.16 19.75
N PHE A 264 -14.57 -5.62 18.84
CA PHE A 264 -13.22 -6.11 19.12
C PHE A 264 -12.33 -5.04 19.78
N TYR A 265 -12.52 -3.76 19.47
CA TYR A 265 -11.74 -2.67 20.09
C TYR A 265 -12.08 -2.47 21.58
N ARG A 266 -13.36 -2.63 21.96
CA ARG A 266 -13.82 -2.55 23.37
C ARG A 266 -13.25 -3.70 24.19
N ASP A 267 -13.22 -4.89 23.63
CA ASP A 267 -12.91 -6.14 24.33
C ASP A 267 -11.41 -6.44 24.40
N ARG A 268 -10.56 -5.54 23.89
CA ARG A 268 -9.11 -5.63 24.01
C ARG A 268 -8.67 -5.61 25.48
N ARG A 269 -7.58 -6.31 25.77
CA ARG A 269 -6.94 -6.39 27.08
C ARG A 269 -5.50 -5.86 27.06
N PRO A 270 -5.30 -4.52 26.83
CA PRO A 270 -3.95 -3.94 26.77
C PRO A 270 -3.10 -4.21 28.01
N ASP A 271 -3.75 -4.36 29.17
CA ASP A 271 -3.14 -4.75 30.44
C ASP A 271 -2.48 -6.14 30.40
N ALA A 272 -2.89 -7.03 29.50
CA ALA A 272 -2.35 -8.37 29.31
C ALA A 272 -1.33 -8.49 28.17
N TYR A 273 -1.06 -7.42 27.41
CA TYR A 273 -0.22 -7.45 26.21
C TYR A 273 1.24 -7.02 26.43
N GLY A 274 1.67 -6.94 27.68
CA GLY A 274 3.03 -6.46 28.02
C GLY A 274 4.16 -7.26 27.36
N ASP A 275 3.95 -8.54 27.06
CA ASP A 275 4.96 -9.38 26.40
C ASP A 275 5.20 -9.00 24.93
N LEU A 276 4.24 -8.35 24.25
CA LEU A 276 4.38 -7.90 22.87
C LEU A 276 5.41 -6.78 22.68
N VAL A 277 5.80 -6.10 23.75
CA VAL A 277 6.76 -4.96 23.72
C VAL A 277 8.06 -5.28 24.42
N LYS A 278 8.26 -6.51 24.88
CA LYS A 278 9.54 -6.98 25.41
C LYS A 278 10.46 -7.39 24.27
N PRO A 279 11.77 -7.05 24.32
CA PRO A 279 12.72 -7.47 23.30
C PRO A 279 12.95 -8.99 23.32
#